data_dee7e873db98846196696c883605fd9c
#
_entry.id   dee7e873db98846196696c883605fd9c
#
_cell.length_a   1.000
_cell.length_b   1.000
_cell.length_c   1.000
_cell.angle_alpha   90.00
_cell.angle_beta   90.00
_cell.angle_gamma   90.00
#
_symmetry.space_group_name_H-M   'P 1'
#
loop_
_entity.id
_entity.type
_entity.pdbx_description
1 polymer ?
#
loop_
_entity_poly.entity_id
_entity_poly.type
_entity_poly.pdbx_seq_one_letter_code
_entity_poly.pdbx_strand_id
1 'polypeptide(L)'
;MSPFAAQRLRGAKYAVLCAMLVACEKTPPPAPPAPAPTTPVAESSAHVPAPTLDDSAQDAAAALSVISDYYAAINARDYRRAFEHWGQEGTASGKTFEEFVAGFRATRHVEVAPGSAGRIDAAAGSRYVTIPVVVNAVTTDGQEQRYEGTYDLRRTVVDGATEAQQRWHFFSAALTQTK
;
A
#
# COMPACT_ATOMS: atom_id res chain seq x y z
N MET A 1 17.47 -17.37 -4.07
CA MET A 1 17.02 -16.00 -4.38
C MET A 1 15.67 -15.84 -3.73
N SER A 2 15.59 -15.09 -2.62
CA SER A 2 14.36 -14.98 -1.82
C SER A 2 13.34 -14.06 -2.49
N PRO A 3 12.07 -14.45 -2.62
CA PRO A 3 11.03 -13.64 -3.27
C PRO A 3 10.63 -12.38 -2.48
N PHE A 4 11.11 -12.25 -1.26
CA PHE A 4 10.73 -11.16 -0.34
C PHE A 4 11.86 -10.13 -0.09
N ALA A 5 12.79 -9.95 -1.04
CA ALA A 5 13.86 -8.97 -0.88
C ALA A 5 13.31 -7.55 -0.73
N ALA A 6 13.57 -6.96 0.42
CA ALA A 6 13.19 -5.59 0.76
C ALA A 6 13.73 -4.58 -0.27
N GLN A 7 12.86 -3.84 -0.90
CA GLN A 7 13.19 -2.76 -1.83
C GLN A 7 13.64 -1.55 -1.02
N ARG A 8 14.95 -1.39 -0.84
CA ARG A 8 15.53 -0.14 -0.34
C ARG A 8 15.44 0.91 -1.42
N LEU A 9 14.65 1.94 -1.22
CA LEU A 9 14.71 3.17 -2.03
C LEU A 9 16.11 3.78 -1.92
N ARG A 10 16.85 3.78 -3.02
CA ARG A 10 18.06 4.58 -3.15
C ARG A 10 17.66 6.01 -3.46
N GLY A 11 17.77 6.89 -2.45
CA GLY A 11 17.67 8.34 -2.64
C GLY A 11 18.79 8.84 -3.55
N ALA A 12 18.42 9.41 -4.69
CA ALA A 12 19.31 10.15 -5.55
C ALA A 12 19.63 11.50 -4.91
N LYS A 13 20.89 11.69 -4.53
CA LYS A 13 21.45 12.96 -4.13
C LYS A 13 21.72 13.79 -5.38
N TYR A 14 20.97 14.83 -5.61
CA TYR A 14 21.36 15.90 -6.51
C TYR A 14 21.89 17.07 -5.68
N ALA A 15 23.22 17.19 -5.65
CA ALA A 15 23.90 18.40 -5.26
C ALA A 15 24.09 19.23 -6.53
N VAL A 16 23.46 20.39 -6.61
CA VAL A 16 23.88 21.44 -7.54
C VAL A 16 24.11 22.69 -6.75
N LEU A 17 25.38 22.99 -6.65
CA LEU A 17 25.97 24.23 -6.15
C LEU A 17 25.99 25.24 -7.30
N CYS A 18 25.33 26.38 -7.17
CA CYS A 18 25.64 27.57 -7.94
C CYS A 18 25.44 28.81 -7.07
N ALA A 19 26.57 29.34 -6.63
CA ALA A 19 26.67 30.69 -6.08
C ALA A 19 26.72 31.69 -7.23
N MET A 20 25.87 32.70 -7.21
CA MET A 20 26.15 34.01 -7.80
C MET A 20 25.51 35.11 -6.98
N LEU A 21 26.38 35.86 -6.34
CA LEU A 21 26.13 37.18 -5.74
C LEU A 21 25.90 38.19 -6.86
N VAL A 22 24.79 38.87 -6.86
CA VAL A 22 24.67 40.22 -7.44
C VAL A 22 23.89 41.07 -6.44
N ALA A 23 24.59 42.07 -5.93
CA ALA A 23 24.01 43.16 -5.19
C ALA A 23 23.34 44.12 -6.17
N CYS A 24 22.18 44.65 -5.85
CA CYS A 24 21.86 46.07 -5.94
C CYS A 24 20.39 46.38 -5.77
N GLU A 25 20.18 47.40 -5.04
CA GLU A 25 19.14 48.43 -5.06
C GLU A 25 17.81 48.12 -4.35
N LYS A 26 17.75 48.82 -3.25
CA LYS A 26 16.66 48.97 -2.31
C LYS A 26 15.66 50.00 -2.85
N THR A 27 14.57 49.50 -3.45
CA THR A 27 13.37 50.30 -3.69
C THR A 27 12.28 49.81 -2.74
N PRO A 28 11.64 50.67 -1.93
CA PRO A 28 10.56 50.21 -1.05
C PRO A 28 9.37 49.79 -1.91
N PRO A 29 8.76 48.62 -1.59
CA PRO A 29 7.57 48.17 -2.31
C PRO A 29 6.36 49.07 -1.97
N PRO A 30 5.47 49.30 -2.95
CA PRO A 30 4.19 49.96 -2.68
C PRO A 30 3.33 49.08 -1.75
N ALA A 31 2.59 49.74 -0.88
CA ALA A 31 1.69 49.09 0.08
C ALA A 31 0.73 48.13 -0.63
N PRO A 32 0.52 46.91 -0.05
CA PRO A 32 -0.43 45.96 -0.62
C PRO A 32 -1.85 46.50 -0.58
N PRO A 33 -2.66 46.31 -1.64
CA PRO A 33 -4.07 46.65 -1.60
C PRO A 33 -4.77 45.83 -0.52
N ALA A 34 -5.72 46.48 0.16
CA ALA A 34 -6.52 45.86 1.20
C ALA A 34 -7.20 44.56 0.67
N PRO A 35 -7.22 43.48 1.45
CA PRO A 35 -7.87 42.24 1.03
C PRO A 35 -9.38 42.50 0.82
N ALA A 36 -9.84 42.16 -0.38
CA ALA A 36 -11.29 42.12 -0.67
C ALA A 36 -11.94 41.08 0.25
N PRO A 37 -13.18 41.28 0.67
CA PRO A 37 -13.88 40.33 1.51
C PRO A 37 -14.01 39.00 0.75
N THR A 38 -13.26 38.02 1.15
CA THR A 38 -13.46 36.65 0.73
C THR A 38 -14.75 36.13 1.35
N THR A 39 -15.77 36.00 0.53
CA THR A 39 -16.92 35.18 0.86
C THR A 39 -16.42 33.77 1.18
N PRO A 40 -16.80 33.17 2.31
CA PRO A 40 -16.44 31.78 2.57
C PRO A 40 -17.14 30.94 1.50
N VAL A 41 -16.34 30.36 0.58
CA VAL A 41 -16.78 29.23 -0.23
C VAL A 41 -16.99 28.11 0.80
N ALA A 42 -18.27 27.76 1.00
CA ALA A 42 -18.61 26.57 1.76
C ALA A 42 -17.99 25.39 1.02
N GLU A 43 -16.84 24.91 1.51
CA GLU A 43 -16.34 23.58 1.18
C GLU A 43 -17.42 22.60 1.64
N SER A 44 -18.19 22.13 0.66
CA SER A 44 -19.05 20.97 0.82
C SER A 44 -18.11 19.77 1.04
N SER A 45 -17.62 19.64 2.26
CA SER A 45 -17.01 18.40 2.71
C SER A 45 -18.12 17.37 2.65
N ALA A 46 -18.12 16.56 1.60
CA ALA A 46 -18.94 15.37 1.54
C ALA A 46 -18.63 14.56 2.81
N HIS A 47 -19.53 14.66 3.78
CA HIS A 47 -19.44 13.97 5.05
C HIS A 47 -19.66 12.49 4.75
N VAL A 48 -18.58 11.75 4.52
CA VAL A 48 -18.62 10.29 4.54
C VAL A 48 -18.90 9.91 6.00
N PRO A 49 -20.05 9.26 6.30
CA PRO A 49 -20.36 8.86 7.67
C PRO A 49 -19.22 8.01 8.24
N ALA A 50 -18.86 8.28 9.48
CA ALA A 50 -17.91 7.42 10.18
C ALA A 50 -18.47 5.99 10.20
N PRO A 51 -17.64 4.96 9.87
CA PRO A 51 -18.11 3.58 9.87
C PRO A 51 -18.61 3.18 11.25
N THR A 52 -19.69 2.42 11.27
CA THR A 52 -20.17 1.79 12.50
C THR A 52 -19.19 0.71 12.96
N LEU A 53 -19.29 0.25 14.22
CA LEU A 53 -18.42 -0.82 14.72
C LEU A 53 -18.60 -2.13 13.92
N ASP A 54 -19.82 -2.42 13.46
CA ASP A 54 -20.13 -3.58 12.63
C ASP A 54 -19.50 -3.47 11.24
N ASP A 55 -19.54 -2.30 10.62
CA ASP A 55 -18.87 -2.04 9.34
C ASP A 55 -17.36 -2.22 9.44
N SER A 56 -16.77 -1.76 10.54
CA SER A 56 -15.33 -1.89 10.77
C SER A 56 -14.90 -3.35 10.98
N ALA A 57 -15.72 -4.16 11.65
CA ALA A 57 -15.46 -5.58 11.84
C ALA A 57 -15.58 -6.36 10.52
N GLN A 58 -16.58 -6.04 9.69
CA GLN A 58 -16.74 -6.62 8.36
C GLN A 58 -15.58 -6.25 7.43
N ASP A 59 -15.17 -5.00 7.44
CA ASP A 59 -14.01 -4.52 6.69
C ASP A 59 -12.73 -5.24 7.10
N ALA A 60 -12.51 -5.41 8.40
CA ALA A 60 -11.34 -6.14 8.90
C ALA A 60 -11.35 -7.61 8.46
N ALA A 61 -12.50 -8.28 8.52
CA ALA A 61 -12.65 -9.65 8.07
C ALA A 61 -12.41 -9.77 6.55
N ALA A 62 -12.94 -8.84 5.76
CA ALA A 62 -12.72 -8.81 4.32
C ALA A 62 -11.24 -8.57 3.96
N ALA A 63 -10.55 -7.72 4.69
CA ALA A 63 -9.11 -7.50 4.48
C ALA A 63 -8.28 -8.74 4.84
N LEU A 64 -8.62 -9.43 5.93
CA LEU A 64 -7.98 -10.70 6.33
C LEU A 64 -8.18 -11.80 5.28
N SER A 65 -9.37 -11.89 4.68
CA SER A 65 -9.65 -12.89 3.64
C SER A 65 -8.76 -12.70 2.41
N VAL A 66 -8.43 -11.46 2.02
CA VAL A 66 -7.52 -11.16 0.91
C VAL A 66 -6.15 -11.81 1.11
N ILE A 67 -5.62 -11.76 2.35
CA ILE A 67 -4.32 -12.36 2.67
C ILE A 67 -4.41 -13.89 2.53
N SER A 68 -5.45 -14.50 3.06
CA SER A 68 -5.65 -15.94 2.99
C SER A 68 -5.83 -16.42 1.54
N ASP A 69 -6.65 -15.72 0.76
CA ASP A 69 -6.92 -16.03 -0.65
C ASP A 69 -5.67 -15.88 -1.52
N TYR A 70 -4.85 -14.87 -1.23
CA TYR A 70 -3.57 -14.67 -1.92
C TYR A 70 -2.64 -15.87 -1.75
N TYR A 71 -2.44 -16.33 -0.51
CA TYR A 71 -1.55 -17.47 -0.28
C TYR A 71 -2.16 -18.80 -0.73
N ALA A 72 -3.48 -18.93 -0.70
CA ALA A 72 -4.17 -20.06 -1.30
C ALA A 72 -3.92 -20.11 -2.82
N ALA A 73 -4.00 -18.97 -3.51
CA ALA A 73 -3.68 -18.88 -4.93
C ALA A 73 -2.21 -19.19 -5.23
N ILE A 74 -1.26 -18.72 -4.40
CA ILE A 74 0.17 -19.10 -4.52
C ILE A 74 0.36 -20.61 -4.39
N ASN A 75 -0.26 -21.25 -3.40
CA ASN A 75 -0.18 -22.70 -3.19
C ASN A 75 -0.82 -23.50 -4.34
N ALA A 76 -1.90 -22.98 -4.92
CA ALA A 76 -2.54 -23.55 -6.12
C ALA A 76 -1.76 -23.28 -7.42
N ARG A 77 -0.68 -22.51 -7.41
CA ARG A 77 0.06 -22.04 -8.59
C ARG A 77 -0.78 -21.14 -9.50
N ASP A 78 -1.90 -20.64 -9.02
CA ASP A 78 -2.69 -19.62 -9.70
C ASP A 78 -2.08 -18.24 -9.49
N TYR A 79 -0.93 -18.04 -10.11
CA TYR A 79 -0.17 -16.80 -9.96
C TYR A 79 -0.90 -15.59 -10.55
N ARG A 80 -1.79 -15.81 -11.53
CA ARG A 80 -2.60 -14.71 -12.07
C ARG A 80 -3.54 -14.19 -11.00
N ARG A 81 -4.31 -15.06 -10.37
CA ARG A 81 -5.19 -14.70 -9.27
C ARG A 81 -4.43 -14.08 -8.09
N ALA A 82 -3.28 -14.64 -7.73
CA ALA A 82 -2.43 -14.08 -6.68
C ALA A 82 -1.96 -12.65 -7.03
N PHE A 83 -1.56 -12.41 -8.27
CA PHE A 83 -1.08 -11.10 -8.72
C PHE A 83 -2.20 -10.06 -8.70
N GLU A 84 -3.44 -10.43 -9.03
CA GLU A 84 -4.62 -9.56 -9.01
C GLU A 84 -5.03 -9.10 -7.61
N HIS A 85 -4.59 -9.79 -6.54
CA HIS A 85 -4.76 -9.29 -5.18
C HIS A 85 -3.92 -8.04 -4.88
N TRP A 86 -2.94 -7.72 -5.69
CA TRP A 86 -2.21 -6.46 -5.62
C TRP A 86 -2.98 -5.37 -6.38
N GLY A 87 -3.12 -4.19 -5.77
CA GLY A 87 -3.81 -3.08 -6.39
C GLY A 87 -3.21 -2.67 -7.75
N GLN A 88 -3.99 -1.90 -8.52
CA GLN A 88 -3.57 -1.43 -9.85
C GLN A 88 -3.19 -2.59 -10.79
N GLU A 89 -4.05 -3.60 -10.86
CA GLU A 89 -3.86 -4.77 -11.73
C GLU A 89 -2.55 -5.53 -11.45
N GLY A 90 -2.16 -5.58 -10.18
CA GLY A 90 -0.95 -6.26 -9.72
C GLY A 90 0.30 -5.37 -9.64
N THR A 91 0.30 -4.18 -10.28
CA THR A 91 1.49 -3.31 -10.33
C THR A 91 1.89 -2.73 -8.98
N ALA A 92 0.97 -2.65 -8.01
CA ALA A 92 1.28 -2.26 -6.63
C ALA A 92 2.29 -3.22 -5.96
N SER A 93 2.50 -4.42 -6.50
CA SER A 93 3.57 -5.33 -6.07
C SER A 93 4.98 -4.80 -6.37
N GLY A 94 5.10 -3.78 -7.24
CA GLY A 94 6.36 -3.26 -7.76
C GLY A 94 7.07 -4.22 -8.72
N LYS A 95 6.35 -5.20 -9.28
CA LYS A 95 6.88 -6.25 -10.16
C LYS A 95 6.03 -6.38 -11.42
N THR A 96 6.66 -6.82 -12.50
CA THR A 96 5.92 -7.38 -13.62
C THR A 96 5.34 -8.74 -13.23
N PHE A 97 4.38 -9.23 -13.99
CA PHE A 97 3.80 -10.54 -13.74
C PHE A 97 4.84 -11.66 -13.83
N GLU A 98 5.77 -11.58 -14.79
CA GLU A 98 6.85 -12.54 -14.97
C GLU A 98 7.82 -12.55 -13.78
N GLU A 99 8.18 -11.38 -13.27
CA GLU A 99 9.03 -11.24 -12.07
C GLU A 99 8.31 -11.78 -10.82
N PHE A 100 7.01 -11.52 -10.71
CA PHE A 100 6.18 -12.04 -9.64
C PHE A 100 6.18 -13.57 -9.65
N VAL A 101 5.88 -14.20 -10.78
CA VAL A 101 5.91 -15.67 -10.94
C VAL A 101 7.32 -16.22 -10.65
N ALA A 102 8.35 -15.57 -11.19
CA ALA A 102 9.73 -15.98 -10.97
C ALA A 102 10.12 -15.99 -9.49
N GLY A 103 9.55 -15.07 -8.69
CA GLY A 103 9.77 -14.98 -7.26
C GLY A 103 9.32 -16.23 -6.48
N PHE A 104 8.34 -16.97 -7.00
CA PHE A 104 7.80 -18.17 -6.34
C PHE A 104 8.32 -19.50 -6.91
N ARG A 105 9.25 -19.49 -7.88
CA ARG A 105 9.76 -20.72 -8.52
C ARG A 105 10.36 -21.72 -7.53
N ALA A 106 11.04 -21.23 -6.51
CA ALA A 106 11.66 -22.06 -5.48
C ALA A 106 10.72 -22.35 -4.30
N THR A 107 9.49 -21.87 -4.32
CA THR A 107 8.53 -22.08 -3.23
C THR A 107 7.70 -23.32 -3.50
N ARG A 108 7.73 -24.30 -2.62
CA ARG A 108 6.88 -25.50 -2.68
C ARG A 108 5.53 -25.27 -2.04
N HIS A 109 5.52 -24.67 -0.86
CA HIS A 109 4.34 -24.44 -0.05
C HIS A 109 4.53 -23.22 0.84
N VAL A 110 3.43 -22.52 1.13
CA VAL A 110 3.43 -21.36 2.03
C VAL A 110 2.24 -21.46 2.98
N GLU A 111 2.50 -21.20 4.25
CA GLU A 111 1.48 -21.00 5.27
C GLU A 111 1.55 -19.56 5.78
N VAL A 112 0.39 -18.92 5.96
CA VAL A 112 0.30 -17.59 6.52
C VAL A 112 -0.53 -17.59 7.79
N ALA A 113 -0.03 -16.93 8.81
CA ALA A 113 -0.75 -16.65 10.05
C ALA A 113 -0.92 -15.11 10.14
N PRO A 114 -2.07 -14.56 9.69
CA PRO A 114 -2.37 -13.17 9.90
C PRO A 114 -2.69 -12.91 11.36
N GLY A 115 -2.16 -11.81 11.89
CA GLY A 115 -2.56 -11.28 13.19
C GLY A 115 -3.86 -10.48 13.10
N SER A 116 -4.20 -9.79 14.17
CA SER A 116 -5.38 -8.92 14.19
C SER A 116 -5.20 -7.75 13.23
N ALA A 117 -6.24 -7.42 12.49
CA ALA A 117 -6.27 -6.22 11.69
C ALA A 117 -6.10 -4.98 12.60
N GLY A 118 -5.26 -4.05 12.20
CA GLY A 118 -5.12 -2.77 12.87
C GLY A 118 -6.38 -1.91 12.70
N ARG A 119 -6.31 -0.68 13.20
CA ARG A 119 -7.37 0.30 12.99
C ARG A 119 -7.50 0.58 11.48
N ILE A 120 -8.75 0.67 11.02
CA ILE A 120 -9.02 1.08 9.65
C ILE A 120 -8.98 2.61 9.60
N ASP A 121 -8.05 3.16 8.85
CA ASP A 121 -7.89 4.58 8.61
C ASP A 121 -8.53 4.98 7.29
N ALA A 122 -9.03 6.21 7.22
CA ALA A 122 -9.63 6.77 6.02
C ALA A 122 -8.83 7.99 5.55
N ALA A 123 -8.46 8.02 4.28
CA ALA A 123 -7.80 9.16 3.67
C ALA A 123 -8.15 9.25 2.18
N ALA A 124 -8.46 10.47 1.71
CA ALA A 124 -8.67 10.80 0.29
C ALA A 124 -9.55 9.78 -0.47
N GLY A 125 -10.72 9.44 0.08
CA GLY A 125 -11.68 8.53 -0.56
C GLY A 125 -11.24 7.06 -0.58
N SER A 126 -10.32 6.69 0.29
CA SER A 126 -9.85 5.31 0.47
C SER A 126 -9.84 4.92 1.94
N ARG A 127 -9.92 3.62 2.21
CA ARG A 127 -9.67 3.03 3.51
C ARG A 127 -8.38 2.23 3.47
N TYR A 128 -7.66 2.24 4.56
CA TYR A 128 -6.39 1.53 4.74
C TYR A 128 -6.42 0.71 6.02
N VAL A 129 -5.77 -0.44 6.00
CA VAL A 129 -5.55 -1.26 7.18
C VAL A 129 -4.19 -1.92 7.11
N THR A 130 -3.46 -1.91 8.22
CA THR A 130 -2.20 -2.64 8.38
C THR A 130 -2.47 -3.93 9.14
N ILE A 131 -2.00 -5.04 8.60
CA ILE A 131 -2.17 -6.38 9.18
C ILE A 131 -0.79 -7.01 9.38
N PRO A 132 -0.39 -7.31 10.62
CA PRO A 132 0.82 -8.07 10.87
C PRO A 132 0.65 -9.51 10.40
N VAL A 133 1.71 -10.10 9.89
CA VAL A 133 1.69 -11.48 9.40
C VAL A 133 2.97 -12.23 9.76
N VAL A 134 2.80 -13.53 9.93
CA VAL A 134 3.89 -14.50 9.93
C VAL A 134 3.67 -15.41 8.74
N VAL A 135 4.71 -15.57 7.92
CA VAL A 135 4.68 -16.40 6.72
C VAL A 135 5.76 -17.46 6.83
N ASN A 136 5.36 -18.73 6.80
CA ASN A 136 6.26 -19.87 6.76
C ASN A 136 6.22 -20.45 5.34
N ALA A 137 7.37 -20.54 4.70
CA ALA A 137 7.50 -21.08 3.37
C ALA A 137 8.44 -22.29 3.38
N VAL A 138 8.11 -23.27 2.57
CA VAL A 138 9.00 -24.42 2.30
C VAL A 138 9.41 -24.35 0.84
N THR A 139 10.70 -24.37 0.60
CA THR A 139 11.26 -24.35 -0.75
C THR A 139 11.21 -25.73 -1.41
N THR A 140 11.46 -25.78 -2.70
CA THR A 140 11.46 -27.02 -3.49
C THR A 140 12.57 -27.99 -3.08
N ASP A 141 13.66 -27.48 -2.51
CA ASP A 141 14.77 -28.26 -1.92
C ASP A 141 14.56 -28.60 -0.43
N GLY A 142 13.38 -28.26 0.12
CA GLY A 142 12.98 -28.61 1.48
C GLY A 142 13.44 -27.65 2.58
N GLN A 143 14.04 -26.52 2.23
CA GLN A 143 14.42 -25.50 3.20
C GLN A 143 13.20 -24.79 3.77
N GLU A 144 13.14 -24.62 5.08
CA GLU A 144 12.15 -23.81 5.75
C GLU A 144 12.60 -22.36 5.81
N GLN A 145 11.67 -21.46 5.51
CA GLN A 145 11.89 -20.01 5.55
C GLN A 145 10.74 -19.38 6.32
N ARG A 146 11.08 -18.50 7.24
CA ARG A 146 10.10 -17.74 8.02
C ARG A 146 10.27 -16.26 7.73
N TYR A 147 9.15 -15.57 7.53
CA TYR A 147 9.08 -14.13 7.33
C TYR A 147 8.10 -13.54 8.31
N GLU A 148 8.43 -12.37 8.83
CA GLU A 148 7.56 -11.60 9.70
C GLU A 148 7.49 -10.16 9.19
N GLY A 149 6.35 -9.52 9.41
CA GLY A 149 6.16 -8.14 9.02
C GLY A 149 4.70 -7.76 8.86
N THR A 150 4.43 -6.84 7.95
CA THR A 150 3.08 -6.31 7.76
C THR A 150 2.72 -6.24 6.29
N TYR A 151 1.41 -6.35 6.04
CA TYR A 151 0.77 -5.91 4.82
C TYR A 151 -0.06 -4.67 5.09
N ASP A 152 0.05 -3.68 4.23
CA ASP A 152 -0.92 -2.59 4.14
C ASP A 152 -1.88 -2.90 3.01
N LEU A 153 -3.18 -2.90 3.33
CA LEU A 153 -4.23 -3.09 2.36
C LEU A 153 -5.00 -1.78 2.18
N ARG A 154 -5.54 -1.61 0.98
CA ARG A 154 -6.33 -0.44 0.60
C ARG A 154 -7.57 -0.85 -0.16
N ARG A 155 -8.67 -0.11 0.01
CA ARG A 155 -9.84 -0.11 -0.87
C ARG A 155 -10.34 1.30 -1.12
N THR A 156 -10.99 1.53 -2.26
CA THR A 156 -11.61 2.82 -2.60
C THR A 156 -13.05 2.86 -2.08
N VAL A 157 -13.48 4.01 -1.55
CA VAL A 157 -14.81 4.20 -0.96
C VAL A 157 -15.51 5.47 -1.50
N VAL A 158 -15.17 5.90 -2.71
CA VAL A 158 -15.83 7.03 -3.37
C VAL A 158 -16.95 6.57 -4.28
N ASP A 159 -17.94 7.40 -4.48
CA ASP A 159 -19.00 7.17 -5.44
C ASP A 159 -18.44 7.03 -6.86
N GLY A 160 -18.97 6.08 -7.62
CA GLY A 160 -18.50 5.78 -8.98
C GLY A 160 -17.23 4.91 -9.06
N ALA A 161 -16.64 4.50 -7.93
CA ALA A 161 -15.58 3.49 -7.95
C ALA A 161 -16.11 2.15 -8.46
N THR A 162 -15.31 1.46 -9.28
CA THR A 162 -15.65 0.12 -9.78
C THR A 162 -15.65 -0.89 -8.63
N GLU A 163 -16.38 -2.01 -8.80
CA GLU A 163 -16.34 -3.12 -7.83
C GLU A 163 -14.91 -3.58 -7.52
N ALA A 164 -14.04 -3.64 -8.55
CA ALA A 164 -12.65 -3.99 -8.39
C ALA A 164 -11.92 -3.03 -7.45
N GLN A 165 -12.15 -1.72 -7.57
CA GLN A 165 -11.55 -0.71 -6.72
C GLN A 165 -12.12 -0.69 -5.29
N GLN A 166 -13.36 -1.12 -5.11
CA GLN A 166 -14.03 -1.20 -3.81
C GLN A 166 -13.60 -2.40 -2.97
N ARG A 167 -13.00 -3.42 -3.59
CA ARG A 167 -12.42 -4.56 -2.88
C ARG A 167 -11.10 -4.18 -2.22
N TRP A 168 -10.75 -4.88 -1.13
CA TRP A 168 -9.45 -4.76 -0.51
C TRP A 168 -8.37 -5.36 -1.42
N HIS A 169 -7.23 -4.66 -1.52
CA HIS A 169 -6.04 -5.09 -2.28
C HIS A 169 -4.80 -4.81 -1.45
N PHE A 170 -3.73 -5.57 -1.68
CA PHE A 170 -2.41 -5.20 -1.18
C PHE A 170 -1.99 -3.86 -1.78
N PHE A 171 -1.60 -2.96 -0.92
CA PHE A 171 -1.03 -1.66 -1.28
C PHE A 171 0.49 -1.66 -1.09
N SER A 172 0.96 -2.25 0.01
CA SER A 172 2.39 -2.44 0.28
C SER A 172 2.65 -3.67 1.13
N ALA A 173 3.90 -4.11 1.16
CA ALA A 173 4.38 -5.20 2.01
C ALA A 173 5.74 -4.84 2.61
N ALA A 174 5.89 -5.10 3.90
CA ALA A 174 7.15 -4.99 4.62
C ALA A 174 7.42 -6.30 5.35
N LEU A 175 7.99 -7.27 4.64
CA LEU A 175 8.34 -8.59 5.19
C LEU A 175 9.83 -8.74 5.30
N THR A 176 10.30 -9.26 6.43
CA THR A 176 11.71 -9.57 6.69
C THR A 176 11.84 -11.04 6.99
N GLN A 177 12.83 -11.69 6.37
CA GLN A 177 13.15 -13.07 6.70
C GLN A 177 13.78 -13.14 8.08
N THR A 178 13.20 -13.98 8.93
CA THR A 178 13.73 -14.28 10.27
C THR A 178 14.44 -15.64 10.21
N LYS A 179 15.44 -15.79 11.05
CA LYS A 179 16.19 -17.05 11.13
C LYS A 179 15.44 -18.07 11.97
#